data_2d8e403721ae4e195d5d65d9a09df1e1
#
_entry.id   2d8e403721ae4e195d5d65d9a09df1e1
#
_cell.length_a   1.000
_cell.length_b   1.000
_cell.length_c   1.000
_cell.angle_alpha   90.00
_cell.angle_beta   90.00
_cell.angle_gamma   90.00
#
_symmetry.space_group_name_H-M   'P 1'
#
loop_
_entity.id
_entity.type
_entity.pdbx_description
1 polymer ?
#
loop_
_entity_poly.entity_id
_entity_poly.type
_entity_poly.pdbx_seq_one_letter_code
_entity_poly.pdbx_strand_id
1 'polypeptide(L)'
;MPGHEDEKFKNLMVGYAFMLGHQGKKLLFMGQDFGQSREWSEERELDWYLLEDPRHKHLQDFVKALLHLYKKNLCMYENDHDWGGFEWINANDADRSIFSFVRKSKDGKNNLLFVCNFTPVAREDYRVGVPKASTYKLVLNSDDAAFGGSGEKRPASIKAEHSECDGREYSIAYPLPGYGVAVFSYK
;
A
#
# COMPACT_ATOMS: atom_id res chain seq x y z
N MET A 1 12.70 -7.08 11.74
CA MET A 1 11.33 -6.55 11.71
C MET A 1 10.63 -7.03 12.98
N PRO A 2 9.83 -6.19 13.65
CA PRO A 2 9.06 -6.61 14.81
C PRO A 2 7.93 -7.58 14.40
N GLY A 3 7.39 -8.32 15.37
CA GLY A 3 6.28 -9.25 15.17
C GLY A 3 6.69 -10.71 14.99
N HIS A 4 5.68 -11.60 15.00
CA HIS A 4 5.83 -13.02 14.68
C HIS A 4 6.09 -13.22 13.17
N GLU A 5 6.44 -14.42 12.74
CA GLU A 5 6.83 -14.69 11.35
C GLU A 5 5.79 -14.18 10.32
N ASP A 6 4.50 -14.48 10.52
CA ASP A 6 3.44 -14.05 9.61
C ASP A 6 3.25 -12.53 9.60
N GLU A 7 3.44 -11.88 10.75
CA GLU A 7 3.38 -10.42 10.86
C GLU A 7 4.55 -9.74 10.14
N LYS A 8 5.71 -10.38 10.09
CA LYS A 8 6.87 -9.88 9.34
C LYS A 8 6.57 -9.78 7.85
N PHE A 9 5.90 -10.79 7.28
CA PHE A 9 5.47 -10.76 5.87
C PHE A 9 4.45 -9.66 5.61
N LYS A 10 3.44 -9.51 6.48
CA LYS A 10 2.45 -8.41 6.39
C LYS A 10 3.13 -7.05 6.49
N ASN A 11 4.03 -6.87 7.44
CA ASN A 11 4.78 -5.62 7.61
C ASN A 11 5.66 -5.32 6.38
N LEU A 12 6.28 -6.35 5.79
CA LEU A 12 7.07 -6.22 4.57
C LEU A 12 6.19 -5.78 3.38
N MET A 13 4.97 -6.33 3.26
CA MET A 13 4.00 -5.91 2.24
C MET A 13 3.65 -4.42 2.37
N VAL A 14 3.41 -3.94 3.60
CA VAL A 14 3.17 -2.50 3.85
C VAL A 14 4.38 -1.67 3.45
N GLY A 15 5.59 -2.09 3.82
CA GLY A 15 6.84 -1.42 3.45
C GLY A 15 7.01 -1.31 1.94
N TYR A 16 6.73 -2.40 1.21
CA TYR A 16 6.80 -2.38 -0.26
C TYR A 16 5.72 -1.52 -0.91
N ALA A 17 4.49 -1.56 -0.38
CA ALA A 17 3.43 -0.69 -0.86
C ALA A 17 3.76 0.79 -0.63
N PHE A 18 4.30 1.12 0.54
CA PHE A 18 4.78 2.47 0.84
C PHE A 18 5.90 2.89 -0.11
N MET A 19 6.95 2.06 -0.26
CA MET A 19 8.08 2.34 -1.15
C MET A 19 7.63 2.51 -2.62
N LEU A 20 6.81 1.58 -3.13
CA LEU A 20 6.33 1.64 -4.51
C LEU A 20 5.31 2.77 -4.73
N GLY A 21 4.50 3.08 -3.72
CA GLY A 21 3.54 4.20 -3.74
C GLY A 21 4.22 5.55 -3.64
N HIS A 22 5.26 5.68 -2.83
CA HIS A 22 5.97 6.94 -2.64
C HIS A 22 6.61 7.43 -3.96
N GLN A 23 6.87 8.73 -4.05
CA GLN A 23 7.54 9.35 -5.19
C GLN A 23 9.00 8.89 -5.29
N GLY A 24 9.56 8.86 -6.50
CA GLY A 24 10.95 8.49 -6.80
C GLY A 24 11.11 7.09 -7.42
N LYS A 25 12.33 6.76 -7.80
CA LYS A 25 12.66 5.48 -8.44
C LYS A 25 12.51 4.31 -7.46
N LYS A 26 12.04 3.18 -7.98
CA LYS A 26 11.78 1.96 -7.21
C LYS A 26 12.96 1.00 -7.34
N LEU A 27 13.32 0.36 -6.24
CA LEU A 27 14.39 -0.63 -6.22
C LEU A 27 13.96 -1.83 -5.37
N LEU A 28 13.96 -2.99 -5.98
CA LEU A 28 13.97 -4.29 -5.33
C LEU A 28 15.24 -5.02 -5.78
N PHE A 29 15.88 -5.75 -4.88
CA PHE A 29 17.13 -6.41 -5.15
C PHE A 29 17.03 -7.91 -4.82
N MET A 30 17.61 -8.75 -5.65
CA MET A 30 17.92 -10.17 -5.49
C MET A 30 17.11 -10.93 -4.42
N GLY A 31 15.89 -11.35 -4.79
CA GLY A 31 15.02 -12.15 -3.92
C GLY A 31 14.20 -11.37 -2.90
N GLN A 32 14.32 -10.04 -2.87
CA GLN A 32 13.47 -9.21 -1.99
C GLN A 32 11.99 -9.32 -2.33
N ASP A 33 11.65 -9.55 -3.59
CA ASP A 33 10.27 -9.71 -4.06
C ASP A 33 9.54 -10.92 -3.48
N PHE A 34 10.27 -11.93 -3.01
CA PHE A 34 9.72 -13.08 -2.29
C PHE A 34 10.26 -13.23 -0.85
N GLY A 35 10.99 -12.22 -0.35
CA GLY A 35 11.42 -12.17 1.05
C GLY A 35 12.51 -13.16 1.39
N GLN A 36 13.48 -13.39 0.47
CA GLN A 36 14.64 -14.20 0.77
C GLN A 36 15.30 -13.77 2.06
N SER A 37 15.52 -14.71 2.99
CA SER A 37 16.06 -14.43 4.31
C SER A 37 17.60 -14.41 4.32
N ARG A 38 18.21 -15.16 3.43
CA ARG A 38 19.64 -15.22 3.26
C ARG A 38 20.11 -14.10 2.34
N GLU A 39 21.25 -13.50 2.65
CA GLU A 39 21.85 -12.50 1.76
C GLU A 39 22.24 -13.11 0.42
N TRP A 40 22.06 -12.34 -0.66
CA TRP A 40 22.43 -12.78 -2.01
C TRP A 40 23.94 -12.98 -2.14
N SER A 41 24.35 -13.76 -3.11
CA SER A 41 25.75 -13.99 -3.47
C SER A 41 25.84 -14.29 -4.96
N GLU A 42 26.89 -13.80 -5.61
CA GLU A 42 27.19 -14.12 -7.01
C GLU A 42 27.64 -15.57 -7.23
N GLU A 43 28.02 -16.27 -6.16
CA GLU A 43 28.47 -17.67 -6.21
C GLU A 43 27.33 -18.69 -6.22
N ARG A 44 26.08 -18.25 -6.03
CA ARG A 44 24.90 -19.12 -5.95
C ARG A 44 23.63 -18.44 -6.46
N GLU A 45 22.68 -19.25 -6.89
CA GLU A 45 21.35 -18.77 -7.24
C GLU A 45 20.54 -18.31 -6.01
N LEU A 46 19.43 -17.63 -6.27
CA LEU A 46 18.45 -17.25 -5.25
C LEU A 46 17.77 -18.49 -4.65
N ASP A 47 17.27 -18.33 -3.45
CA ASP A 47 16.64 -19.42 -2.69
C ASP A 47 15.21 -19.72 -3.18
N TRP A 48 15.07 -20.10 -4.47
CA TRP A 48 13.78 -20.33 -5.14
C TRP A 48 12.89 -21.34 -4.43
N TYR A 49 13.46 -22.29 -3.66
CA TYR A 49 12.73 -23.25 -2.84
C TYR A 49 11.82 -22.59 -1.79
N LEU A 50 12.11 -21.34 -1.38
CA LEU A 50 11.27 -20.59 -0.46
C LEU A 50 9.86 -20.33 -1.01
N LEU A 51 9.68 -20.34 -2.34
CA LEU A 51 8.36 -20.18 -2.96
C LEU A 51 7.43 -21.38 -2.75
N GLU A 52 7.92 -22.50 -2.20
CA GLU A 52 7.11 -23.63 -1.74
C GLU A 52 6.38 -23.28 -0.42
N ASP A 53 6.90 -22.32 0.36
CA ASP A 53 6.22 -21.77 1.52
C ASP A 53 5.17 -20.73 1.06
N PRO A 54 3.89 -20.91 1.42
CA PRO A 54 2.83 -19.99 1.02
C PRO A 54 3.10 -18.52 1.40
N ARG A 55 3.79 -18.26 2.50
CA ARG A 55 4.11 -16.88 2.95
C ARG A 55 4.97 -16.14 1.95
N HIS A 56 6.04 -16.77 1.47
CA HIS A 56 6.92 -16.24 0.44
C HIS A 56 6.20 -16.07 -0.89
N LYS A 57 5.35 -17.04 -1.24
CA LYS A 57 4.54 -17.00 -2.46
C LYS A 57 3.53 -15.86 -2.43
N HIS A 58 2.82 -15.67 -1.32
CA HIS A 58 1.86 -14.57 -1.15
C HIS A 58 2.55 -13.19 -1.21
N LEU A 59 3.74 -13.06 -0.62
CA LEU A 59 4.53 -11.84 -0.74
C LEU A 59 4.88 -11.55 -2.21
N GLN A 60 5.35 -12.56 -2.95
CA GLN A 60 5.67 -12.41 -4.37
C GLN A 60 4.44 -12.01 -5.20
N ASP A 61 3.30 -12.63 -4.94
CA ASP A 61 2.05 -12.30 -5.62
C ASP A 61 1.59 -10.87 -5.29
N PHE A 62 1.78 -10.42 -4.05
CA PHE A 62 1.53 -9.05 -3.65
C PHE A 62 2.46 -8.05 -4.36
N VAL A 63 3.77 -8.32 -4.42
CA VAL A 63 4.73 -7.49 -5.16
C VAL A 63 4.37 -7.43 -6.64
N LYS A 64 3.98 -8.55 -7.24
CA LYS A 64 3.48 -8.59 -8.62
C LYS A 64 2.25 -7.70 -8.81
N ALA A 65 1.30 -7.74 -7.87
CA ALA A 65 0.12 -6.88 -7.91
C ALA A 65 0.48 -5.39 -7.80
N LEU A 66 1.43 -5.03 -6.93
CA LEU A 66 1.96 -3.67 -6.81
C LEU A 66 2.63 -3.18 -8.10
N LEU A 67 3.44 -4.02 -8.73
CA LEU A 67 4.09 -3.69 -10.00
C LEU A 67 3.07 -3.52 -11.14
N HIS A 68 2.01 -4.32 -11.16
CA HIS A 68 0.90 -4.13 -12.08
C HIS A 68 0.14 -2.84 -11.80
N LEU A 69 -0.13 -2.52 -10.53
CA LEU A 69 -0.74 -1.25 -10.13
C LEU A 69 0.10 -0.07 -10.61
N TYR A 70 1.42 -0.11 -10.36
CA TYR A 70 2.37 0.89 -10.82
C TYR A 70 2.28 1.09 -12.33
N LYS A 71 2.39 0.03 -13.09
CA LYS A 71 2.41 0.04 -14.55
C LYS A 71 1.10 0.54 -15.18
N LYS A 72 -0.03 0.28 -14.51
CA LYS A 72 -1.39 0.58 -15.00
C LYS A 72 -1.82 2.03 -14.72
N ASN A 73 -1.18 2.71 -13.77
CA ASN A 73 -1.61 4.02 -13.30
C ASN A 73 -0.55 5.09 -13.61
N LEU A 74 -0.88 6.00 -14.51
CA LEU A 74 0.00 7.11 -14.93
C LEU A 74 0.49 7.94 -13.74
N CYS A 75 -0.37 8.17 -12.74
CA CYS A 75 -0.03 8.93 -11.54
C CYS A 75 1.18 8.36 -10.77
N MET A 76 1.54 7.09 -11.00
CA MET A 76 2.67 6.45 -10.31
C MET A 76 4.04 6.81 -10.89
N TYR A 77 4.11 7.31 -12.14
CA TYR A 77 5.37 7.56 -12.83
C TYR A 77 5.39 8.77 -13.75
N GLU A 78 4.24 9.31 -14.15
CA GLU A 78 4.16 10.43 -15.11
C GLU A 78 4.79 11.71 -14.55
N ASN A 79 4.62 11.95 -13.25
CA ASN A 79 5.14 13.09 -12.54
C ASN A 79 5.83 12.67 -11.23
N ASP A 80 7.01 12.07 -11.37
CA ASP A 80 7.73 11.41 -10.27
C ASP A 80 8.92 12.24 -9.75
N HIS A 81 9.04 13.48 -10.20
CA HIS A 81 10.19 14.34 -9.91
C HIS A 81 9.82 15.70 -9.29
N ASP A 82 8.52 15.97 -9.12
CA ASP A 82 8.04 17.18 -8.47
C ASP A 82 6.79 16.94 -7.62
N TRP A 83 6.48 17.88 -6.74
CA TRP A 83 5.35 17.81 -5.80
C TRP A 83 3.97 17.82 -6.48
N GLY A 84 3.87 18.11 -7.78
CA GLY A 84 2.62 18.01 -8.52
C GLY A 84 2.07 16.58 -8.60
N GLY A 85 2.95 15.58 -8.57
CA GLY A 85 2.59 14.15 -8.62
C GLY A 85 2.37 13.47 -7.28
N PHE A 86 2.73 14.13 -6.16
CA PHE A 86 2.67 13.56 -4.82
C PHE A 86 2.15 14.57 -3.81
N GLU A 87 1.36 14.11 -2.86
CA GLU A 87 0.90 14.94 -1.75
C GLU A 87 0.64 14.09 -0.51
N TRP A 88 1.19 14.50 0.63
CA TRP A 88 0.83 13.92 1.91
C TRP A 88 -0.61 14.30 2.29
N ILE A 89 -1.37 13.32 2.73
CA ILE A 89 -2.63 13.54 3.44
C ILE A 89 -2.31 13.61 4.94
N ASN A 90 -1.69 12.56 5.49
CA ASN A 90 -1.20 12.57 6.86
C ASN A 90 0.13 11.81 6.95
N ALA A 91 1.19 12.54 7.35
CA ALA A 91 2.53 12.00 7.62
C ALA A 91 2.88 12.04 9.11
N ASN A 92 2.01 12.62 9.95
CA ASN A 92 2.32 12.99 11.34
C ASN A 92 1.55 12.16 12.37
N ASP A 93 0.91 11.06 11.96
CA ASP A 93 0.20 10.15 12.85
C ASP A 93 1.17 9.17 13.56
N ALA A 94 2.13 9.72 14.30
CA ALA A 94 3.18 8.96 14.96
C ALA A 94 2.64 7.96 15.99
N ASP A 95 1.59 8.34 16.72
CA ASP A 95 0.97 7.50 17.77
C ASP A 95 0.35 6.22 17.19
N ARG A 96 -0.17 6.29 15.99
CA ARG A 96 -0.77 5.13 15.28
C ARG A 96 0.12 4.55 14.21
N SER A 97 1.23 5.21 13.87
CA SER A 97 2.14 4.83 12.78
C SER A 97 1.40 4.53 11.46
N ILE A 98 0.42 5.38 11.12
CA ILE A 98 -0.34 5.30 9.88
C ILE A 98 0.05 6.47 8.99
N PHE A 99 0.37 6.16 7.74
CA PHE A 99 0.72 7.15 6.73
C PHE A 99 -0.31 7.13 5.61
N SER A 100 -0.74 8.31 5.17
CA SER A 100 -1.61 8.44 4.01
C SER A 100 -1.11 9.52 3.07
N PHE A 101 -1.15 9.21 1.77
CA PHE A 101 -0.70 10.10 0.71
C PHE A 101 -1.43 9.82 -0.59
N VAL A 102 -1.39 10.77 -1.49
CA VAL A 102 -1.95 10.61 -2.84
C VAL A 102 -0.88 10.70 -3.92
N ARG A 103 -1.10 9.93 -4.99
CA ARG A 103 -0.42 10.07 -6.27
C ARG A 103 -1.37 10.69 -7.26
N LYS A 104 -0.90 11.69 -8.00
CA LYS A 104 -1.73 12.48 -8.93
C LYS A 104 -1.15 12.45 -10.34
N SER A 105 -2.00 12.19 -11.34
CA SER A 105 -1.63 12.42 -12.75
C SER A 105 -1.66 13.91 -13.08
N LYS A 106 -0.95 14.31 -14.12
CA LYS A 106 -0.91 15.71 -14.60
C LYS A 106 -2.29 16.25 -14.97
N ASP A 107 -3.14 15.40 -15.52
CA ASP A 107 -4.52 15.76 -15.91
C ASP A 107 -5.53 15.64 -14.77
N GLY A 108 -5.12 15.13 -13.60
CA GLY A 108 -5.95 14.93 -12.42
C GLY A 108 -7.04 13.86 -12.55
N LYS A 109 -7.01 13.03 -13.61
CA LYS A 109 -8.04 12.02 -13.88
C LYS A 109 -7.67 10.61 -13.45
N ASN A 110 -6.40 10.37 -13.20
CA ASN A 110 -5.87 9.10 -12.70
C ASN A 110 -5.13 9.37 -11.39
N ASN A 111 -5.79 9.14 -10.26
CA ASN A 111 -5.20 9.40 -8.96
C ASN A 111 -5.37 8.19 -8.05
N LEU A 112 -4.41 8.01 -7.15
CA LEU A 112 -4.42 6.95 -6.14
C LEU A 112 -4.23 7.55 -4.74
N LEU A 113 -5.03 7.07 -3.78
CA LEU A 113 -4.84 7.30 -2.35
C LEU A 113 -4.25 6.03 -1.74
N PHE A 114 -3.15 6.16 -1.03
CA PHE A 114 -2.53 5.10 -0.24
C PHE A 114 -2.78 5.36 1.25
N VAL A 115 -3.18 4.31 1.98
CA VAL A 115 -3.33 4.32 3.43
C VAL A 115 -2.56 3.12 3.98
N CYS A 116 -1.48 3.38 4.72
CA CYS A 116 -0.51 2.37 5.18
C CYS A 116 -0.47 2.32 6.71
N ASN A 117 -0.85 1.18 7.30
CA ASN A 117 -0.81 0.94 8.75
C ASN A 117 0.41 0.07 9.09
N PHE A 118 1.40 0.66 9.75
CA PHE A 118 2.64 -0.01 10.19
C PHE A 118 2.54 -0.63 11.58
N THR A 119 1.32 -0.75 12.14
CA THR A 119 1.10 -1.39 13.45
C THR A 119 0.30 -2.70 13.32
N PRO A 120 0.42 -3.63 14.29
CA PRO A 120 -0.39 -4.85 14.29
C PRO A 120 -1.88 -4.59 14.59
N VAL A 121 -2.23 -3.37 15.01
CA VAL A 121 -3.57 -3.03 15.48
C VAL A 121 -4.47 -2.72 14.29
N ALA A 122 -5.50 -3.53 14.07
CA ALA A 122 -6.56 -3.23 13.11
C ALA A 122 -7.40 -2.04 13.58
N ARG A 123 -7.92 -1.26 12.64
CA ARG A 123 -8.77 -0.09 12.87
C ARG A 123 -10.10 -0.28 12.14
N GLU A 124 -11.15 -0.60 12.86
CA GLU A 124 -12.45 -0.96 12.27
C GLU A 124 -13.09 0.20 11.48
N ASP A 125 -12.84 1.42 11.89
CA ASP A 125 -13.38 2.63 11.27
C ASP A 125 -12.31 3.72 11.19
N TYR A 126 -11.22 3.45 10.45
CA TYR A 126 -10.17 4.45 10.27
C TYR A 126 -10.63 5.52 9.29
N ARG A 127 -10.72 6.75 9.78
CA ARG A 127 -11.08 7.91 8.96
C ARG A 127 -9.84 8.59 8.43
N VAL A 128 -9.82 8.83 7.12
CA VAL A 128 -8.73 9.50 6.41
C VAL A 128 -9.29 10.65 5.57
N GLY A 129 -8.63 11.80 5.65
CA GLY A 129 -8.94 12.95 4.83
C GLY A 129 -8.70 12.69 3.33
N VAL A 130 -9.53 13.27 2.48
CA VAL A 130 -9.41 13.08 1.04
C VAL A 130 -9.53 14.41 0.28
N PRO A 131 -8.84 14.56 -0.88
CA PRO A 131 -8.76 15.84 -1.57
C PRO A 131 -10.04 16.25 -2.30
N LYS A 132 -10.99 15.34 -2.54
CA LYS A 132 -12.19 15.62 -3.36
C LYS A 132 -13.43 14.90 -2.82
N ALA A 133 -14.60 15.51 -3.01
CA ALA A 133 -15.91 14.89 -2.86
C ALA A 133 -16.18 13.88 -3.98
N SER A 134 -15.54 12.72 -3.94
CA SER A 134 -15.56 11.71 -5.00
C SER A 134 -15.90 10.32 -4.44
N THR A 135 -16.01 9.33 -5.32
CA THR A 135 -16.07 7.92 -4.96
C THR A 135 -14.68 7.33 -5.05
N TYR A 136 -14.22 6.75 -3.95
CA TYR A 136 -12.94 6.10 -3.78
C TYR A 136 -13.12 4.60 -3.98
N LYS A 137 -12.56 4.05 -5.06
CA LYS A 137 -12.67 2.63 -5.41
C LYS A 137 -11.43 1.89 -4.92
N LEU A 138 -11.63 0.86 -4.10
CA LEU A 138 -10.56 -0.01 -3.64
C LEU A 138 -9.94 -0.75 -4.85
N VAL A 139 -8.63 -0.61 -5.05
CA VAL A 139 -7.89 -1.23 -6.15
C VAL A 139 -6.80 -2.19 -5.67
N LEU A 140 -6.39 -2.09 -4.42
CA LEU A 140 -5.48 -3.04 -3.76
C LEU A 140 -5.75 -3.03 -2.25
N ASN A 141 -5.79 -4.23 -1.66
CA ASN A 141 -5.84 -4.44 -0.22
C ASN A 141 -4.88 -5.58 0.13
N SER A 142 -3.89 -5.34 0.98
CA SER A 142 -2.91 -6.36 1.37
C SER A 142 -3.51 -7.49 2.23
N ASP A 143 -4.69 -7.28 2.81
CA ASP A 143 -5.42 -8.29 3.59
C ASP A 143 -6.35 -9.18 2.74
N ASP A 144 -6.24 -9.10 1.42
CA ASP A 144 -6.94 -9.99 0.51
C ASP A 144 -6.41 -11.44 0.66
N ALA A 145 -7.31 -12.42 0.55
CA ALA A 145 -6.97 -13.84 0.62
C ALA A 145 -5.92 -14.26 -0.43
N ALA A 146 -5.87 -13.58 -1.58
CA ALA A 146 -4.87 -13.80 -2.62
C ALA A 146 -3.44 -13.52 -2.14
N PHE A 147 -3.26 -12.77 -1.07
CA PHE A 147 -1.97 -12.41 -0.48
C PHE A 147 -1.78 -13.01 0.92
N GLY A 148 -2.57 -14.02 1.27
CA GLY A 148 -2.53 -14.66 2.61
C GLY A 148 -3.12 -13.81 3.73
N GLY A 149 -3.93 -12.80 3.39
CA GLY A 149 -4.68 -12.00 4.35
C GLY A 149 -5.92 -12.72 4.89
N SER A 150 -6.71 -12.04 5.72
CA SER A 150 -7.94 -12.59 6.32
C SER A 150 -9.00 -12.93 5.26
N GLY A 151 -8.97 -12.30 4.11
CA GLY A 151 -9.99 -12.43 3.08
C GLY A 151 -11.35 -11.83 3.47
N GLU A 152 -11.41 -11.05 4.55
CA GLU A 152 -12.62 -10.36 4.94
C GLU A 152 -13.12 -9.42 3.84
N LYS A 153 -14.41 -9.45 3.60
CA LYS A 153 -15.03 -8.56 2.60
C LYS A 153 -14.90 -7.10 3.03
N ARG A 154 -14.21 -6.34 2.23
CA ARG A 154 -14.04 -4.89 2.40
C ARG A 154 -14.92 -4.14 1.40
N PRO A 155 -15.34 -2.89 1.72
CA PRO A 155 -16.08 -2.07 0.77
C PRO A 155 -15.29 -1.87 -0.53
N ALA A 156 -15.86 -2.28 -1.67
CA ALA A 156 -15.22 -2.11 -2.98
C ALA A 156 -15.14 -0.63 -3.40
N SER A 157 -15.99 0.22 -2.84
CA SER A 157 -15.98 1.66 -3.07
C SER A 157 -16.61 2.39 -1.89
N ILE A 158 -16.11 3.60 -1.62
CA ILE A 158 -16.58 4.47 -0.55
C ILE A 158 -16.81 5.86 -1.14
N LYS A 159 -17.98 6.43 -0.86
CA LYS A 159 -18.26 7.82 -1.21
C LYS A 159 -17.70 8.72 -0.11
N ALA A 160 -16.99 9.76 -0.50
CA ALA A 160 -16.50 10.75 0.46
C ALA A 160 -17.67 11.46 1.15
N GLU A 161 -17.54 11.67 2.44
CA GLU A 161 -18.45 12.42 3.29
C GLU A 161 -17.88 13.82 3.53
N HIS A 162 -18.77 14.80 3.70
CA HIS A 162 -18.40 16.13 4.16
C HIS A 162 -18.15 16.06 5.68
N SER A 163 -16.98 15.61 6.05
CA SER A 163 -16.53 15.45 7.43
C SER A 163 -15.04 15.73 7.48
N GLU A 164 -14.65 16.78 8.18
CA GLU A 164 -13.26 17.22 8.25
C GLU A 164 -12.37 16.16 8.89
N CYS A 165 -11.25 15.87 8.23
CA CYS A 165 -10.21 14.97 8.72
C CYS A 165 -8.87 15.29 8.04
N ASP A 166 -7.76 15.20 8.77
CA ASP A 166 -6.40 15.44 8.26
C ASP A 166 -6.26 16.81 7.54
N GLY A 167 -7.00 17.84 8.00
CA GLY A 167 -7.04 19.16 7.37
C GLY A 167 -7.72 19.19 5.99
N ARG A 168 -8.55 18.18 5.68
CA ARG A 168 -9.37 18.09 4.48
C ARG A 168 -10.86 18.21 4.83
N GLU A 169 -11.61 18.91 3.99
CA GLU A 169 -13.06 19.09 4.12
C GLU A 169 -13.84 17.77 3.99
N TYR A 170 -13.29 16.83 3.21
CA TYR A 170 -13.91 15.53 2.94
C TYR A 170 -13.05 14.40 3.50
N SER A 171 -13.70 13.31 3.88
CA SER A 171 -13.04 12.09 4.36
C SER A 171 -13.77 10.83 3.92
N ILE A 172 -13.07 9.70 4.01
CA ILE A 172 -13.64 8.35 3.91
C ILE A 172 -13.33 7.57 5.18
N ALA A 173 -14.20 6.66 5.56
CA ALA A 173 -13.97 5.70 6.64
C ALA A 173 -13.76 4.31 6.04
N TYR A 174 -12.74 3.59 6.52
CA TYR A 174 -12.36 2.27 6.00
C TYR A 174 -11.85 1.37 7.13
N PRO A 175 -12.29 0.09 7.18
CA PRO A 175 -11.74 -0.89 8.12
C PRO A 175 -10.31 -1.27 7.68
N LEU A 176 -9.30 -0.62 8.28
CA LEU A 176 -7.90 -0.75 7.94
C LEU A 176 -7.26 -1.90 8.73
N PRO A 177 -6.73 -2.95 8.08
CA PRO A 177 -6.12 -4.08 8.77
C PRO A 177 -4.82 -3.71 9.47
N GLY A 178 -4.46 -4.47 10.50
CA GLY A 178 -3.15 -4.38 11.13
C GLY A 178 -2.05 -4.83 10.14
N TYR A 179 -0.91 -4.13 10.14
CA TYR A 179 0.12 -4.30 9.12
C TYR A 179 -0.47 -4.39 7.71
N GLY A 180 -1.33 -3.42 7.40
CA GLY A 180 -2.12 -3.46 6.17
C GLY A 180 -2.02 -2.19 5.36
N VAL A 181 -2.23 -2.34 4.06
CA VAL A 181 -2.35 -1.23 3.13
C VAL A 181 -3.61 -1.34 2.29
N ALA A 182 -4.29 -0.22 2.15
CA ALA A 182 -5.39 -0.05 1.22
C ALA A 182 -5.06 1.03 0.20
N VAL A 183 -5.31 0.75 -1.08
CA VAL A 183 -5.11 1.71 -2.17
C VAL A 183 -6.43 1.94 -2.88
N PHE A 184 -6.78 3.21 -3.05
CA PHE A 184 -8.03 3.62 -3.69
C PHE A 184 -7.73 4.45 -4.93
N SER A 185 -8.48 4.20 -6.00
CA SER A 185 -8.51 5.09 -7.17
C SER A 185 -9.65 6.09 -7.07
N TYR A 186 -9.41 7.33 -7.52
CA TYR A 186 -10.42 8.38 -7.59
C TYR A 186 -10.16 9.36 -8.76
N LYS A 187 -11.19 10.12 -9.14
CA LYS A 187 -11.13 11.12 -10.22
C LYS A 187 -11.42 12.51 -9.71
#